data_d8578aa30cbd725ff5a24dbb823256ef
#
_entry.id   d8578aa30cbd725ff5a24dbb823256ef
#
_cell.length_a   1.000
_cell.length_b   1.000
_cell.length_c   1.000
_cell.angle_alpha   90.00
_cell.angle_beta   90.00
_cell.angle_gamma   90.00
#
_symmetry.space_group_name_H-M   'P 1'
#
loop_
_entity.id
_entity.type
_entity.pdbx_description
1 polymer ?
#
loop_
_entity_poly.entity_id
_entity_poly.type
_entity_poly.pdbx_seq_one_letter_code
_entity_poly.pdbx_strand_id
1 'polypeptide(L)'
;QCYIMTGFYTAPGETVTIPLMKGISPELMKVNDHDDITRWWEVMDRSTGQPVPPEQWSYADGSVTVQAVPFHEYTVSFLAYLIWDPVHMYNATTNGWTNFEHQITFDVRQPKTHKYSMERLRKFIAEHPYVNVIRYTTFFHQFTLIFDELKREKFVDWYGYSASVSPYILNQFEQEVGYKFRPEYIIDQGYYNNQYRVPSKEYRDFQAFQRREVAKLAKEMVDITHECGCEAMMFLGDHWIGTEPFMPEFKTIGLDAVVGS
;
A
#
# COMPACT_ATOMS: atom_id res chain seq x y z
N GLN A 1 4.45 -2.30 3.62
CA GLN A 1 5.08 -2.45 2.31
C GLN A 1 4.19 -1.85 1.24
N CYS A 2 4.78 -1.46 0.12
CA CYS A 2 4.08 -0.91 -1.02
C CYS A 2 4.66 -1.45 -2.33
N TYR A 3 3.84 -1.43 -3.38
CA TYR A 3 4.36 -1.63 -4.74
C TYR A 3 4.87 -0.32 -5.30
N ILE A 4 6.03 -0.41 -5.93
CA ILE A 4 6.61 0.67 -6.72
C ILE A 4 6.81 0.13 -8.13
N MET A 5 6.39 0.89 -9.11
CA MET A 5 6.74 0.65 -10.51
C MET A 5 7.89 1.58 -10.87
N THR A 6 9.03 1.00 -11.22
CA THR A 6 10.16 1.80 -11.70
C THR A 6 9.92 2.33 -13.11
N GLY A 7 10.76 3.29 -13.53
CA GLY A 7 10.63 3.95 -14.80
C GLY A 7 10.67 3.02 -16.02
N PHE A 8 10.29 3.55 -17.17
CA PHE A 8 10.36 2.83 -18.42
C PHE A 8 11.78 2.85 -18.99
N TYR A 9 12.22 1.70 -19.48
CA TYR A 9 13.55 1.53 -20.05
C TYR A 9 13.40 0.94 -21.46
N THR A 10 13.97 1.63 -22.43
CA THR A 10 14.08 1.09 -23.78
C THR A 10 15.27 0.17 -23.85
N ALA A 11 15.07 -1.04 -24.32
CA ALA A 11 16.10 -2.06 -24.45
C ALA A 11 16.64 -2.07 -25.91
N PRO A 12 17.78 -1.43 -26.20
CA PRO A 12 18.34 -1.44 -27.54
C PRO A 12 19.05 -2.75 -27.91
N GLY A 13 19.28 -3.61 -26.93
CA GLY A 13 19.95 -4.90 -27.07
C GLY A 13 19.12 -6.07 -26.54
N GLU A 14 19.75 -7.23 -26.40
CA GLU A 14 19.13 -8.45 -25.89
C GLU A 14 19.00 -8.52 -24.35
N THR A 15 19.61 -7.59 -23.64
CA THR A 15 19.57 -7.50 -22.19
C THR A 15 19.46 -6.06 -21.74
N VAL A 16 18.62 -5.81 -20.72
CA VAL A 16 18.51 -4.51 -20.08
C VAL A 16 18.61 -4.67 -18.56
N THR A 17 19.34 -3.75 -17.90
CA THR A 17 19.45 -3.69 -16.43
C THR A 17 18.71 -2.47 -15.95
N ILE A 18 17.78 -2.68 -15.01
CA ILE A 18 16.86 -1.68 -14.49
C ILE A 18 17.16 -1.45 -13.00
N PRO A 19 17.78 -0.31 -12.62
CA PRO A 19 17.99 0.03 -11.20
C PRO A 19 16.66 0.39 -10.54
N LEU A 20 16.31 -0.29 -9.45
CA LEU A 20 14.97 -0.18 -8.86
C LEU A 20 14.73 1.14 -8.15
N MET A 21 15.67 1.59 -7.35
CA MET A 21 15.49 2.76 -6.47
C MET A 21 16.08 4.04 -7.05
N LYS A 22 16.37 4.08 -8.35
CA LYS A 22 16.94 5.28 -8.98
C LYS A 22 16.00 6.48 -8.83
N GLY A 23 16.52 7.56 -8.32
CA GLY A 23 15.76 8.80 -8.09
C GLY A 23 14.88 8.81 -6.83
N ILE A 24 14.87 7.72 -6.04
CA ILE A 24 14.18 7.66 -4.76
C ILE A 24 15.20 7.74 -3.64
N SER A 25 14.94 8.58 -2.64
CA SER A 25 15.79 8.65 -1.46
C SER A 25 15.77 7.33 -0.68
N PRO A 26 16.93 6.69 -0.44
CA PRO A 26 17.00 5.45 0.33
C PRO A 26 16.60 5.63 1.81
N GLU A 27 16.52 6.87 2.26
CA GLU A 27 16.03 7.23 3.59
C GLU A 27 14.50 7.11 3.69
N LEU A 28 13.80 7.24 2.55
CA LEU A 28 12.35 7.15 2.49
C LEU A 28 11.84 5.74 2.16
N MET A 29 12.58 5.01 1.35
CA MET A 29 12.18 3.69 0.89
C MET A 29 13.38 2.77 0.72
N LYS A 30 13.16 1.48 0.91
CA LYS A 30 14.12 0.41 0.62
C LYS A 30 13.42 -0.70 -0.14
N VAL A 31 14.11 -1.29 -1.10
CA VAL A 31 13.64 -2.50 -1.76
C VAL A 31 13.43 -3.58 -0.70
N ASN A 32 12.30 -4.26 -0.74
CA ASN A 32 12.13 -5.49 0.04
C ASN A 32 12.62 -6.67 -0.80
N ASP A 33 13.78 -7.21 -0.41
CA ASP A 33 14.46 -8.29 -1.10
C ASP A 33 14.66 -9.54 -0.22
N HIS A 34 13.86 -9.67 0.85
CA HIS A 34 13.93 -10.78 1.80
C HIS A 34 12.95 -11.92 1.43
N ASP A 35 13.27 -13.14 1.83
CA ASP A 35 12.38 -14.30 1.90
C ASP A 35 11.64 -14.61 0.58
N ASP A 36 12.37 -14.79 -0.50
CA ASP A 36 11.79 -15.08 -1.84
C ASP A 36 10.73 -14.09 -2.30
N ILE A 37 10.81 -12.87 -1.82
CA ILE A 37 9.84 -11.81 -2.05
C ILE A 37 9.61 -11.51 -3.54
N THR A 38 10.58 -11.84 -4.39
CA THR A 38 10.51 -11.65 -5.85
C THR A 38 9.35 -12.38 -6.50
N ARG A 39 8.78 -13.41 -5.83
CA ARG A 39 7.52 -14.04 -6.31
C ARG A 39 6.35 -13.03 -6.43
N TRP A 40 6.44 -11.94 -5.70
CA TRP A 40 5.45 -10.86 -5.69
C TRP A 40 5.81 -9.72 -6.63
N TRP A 41 6.94 -9.81 -7.31
CA TRP A 41 7.37 -8.84 -8.29
C TRP A 41 6.91 -9.23 -9.68
N GLU A 42 6.89 -8.27 -10.57
CA GLU A 42 6.52 -8.49 -11.97
C GLU A 42 7.36 -7.62 -12.88
N VAL A 43 7.85 -8.20 -13.93
CA VAL A 43 8.45 -7.50 -15.05
C VAL A 43 7.47 -7.53 -16.21
N MET A 44 7.16 -6.36 -16.75
CA MET A 44 6.26 -6.21 -17.89
C MET A 44 7.02 -5.73 -19.13
N ASP A 45 6.80 -6.39 -20.21
CA ASP A 45 7.13 -5.86 -21.54
C ASP A 45 5.98 -4.94 -21.98
N ARG A 46 6.23 -3.63 -21.92
CA ARG A 46 5.22 -2.61 -22.25
C ARG A 46 4.91 -2.53 -23.75
N SER A 47 5.84 -3.00 -24.58
CA SER A 47 5.63 -3.03 -26.03
C SER A 47 4.62 -4.10 -26.45
N THR A 48 4.55 -5.21 -25.71
CA THR A 48 3.60 -6.29 -25.98
C THR A 48 2.43 -6.34 -25.00
N GLY A 49 2.56 -5.69 -23.85
CA GLY A 49 1.59 -5.77 -22.76
C GLY A 49 1.61 -7.11 -22.04
N GLN A 50 2.66 -7.91 -22.18
CA GLN A 50 2.77 -9.25 -21.57
C GLN A 50 3.78 -9.27 -20.42
N PRO A 51 3.54 -10.07 -19.37
CA PRO A 51 4.53 -10.29 -18.34
C PRO A 51 5.73 -11.07 -18.90
N VAL A 52 6.92 -10.67 -18.47
CA VAL A 52 8.14 -11.41 -18.76
C VAL A 52 8.19 -12.65 -17.85
N PRO A 53 8.40 -13.85 -18.40
CA PRO A 53 8.51 -15.07 -17.60
C PRO A 53 9.60 -14.95 -16.51
N PRO A 54 9.40 -15.47 -15.29
CA PRO A 54 10.34 -15.35 -14.18
C PRO A 54 11.75 -15.85 -14.50
N GLU A 55 11.89 -16.84 -15.36
CA GLU A 55 13.17 -17.39 -15.81
C GLU A 55 13.96 -16.48 -16.76
N GLN A 56 13.32 -15.43 -17.27
CA GLN A 56 13.93 -14.46 -18.20
C GLN A 56 14.39 -13.18 -17.52
N TRP A 57 14.26 -13.10 -16.20
CA TRP A 57 14.78 -11.96 -15.44
C TRP A 57 15.36 -12.40 -14.10
N SER A 58 16.22 -11.58 -13.53
CA SER A 58 16.81 -11.81 -12.23
C SER A 58 17.01 -10.51 -11.47
N TYR A 59 17.01 -10.60 -10.15
CA TYR A 59 17.31 -9.49 -9.26
C TYR A 59 18.68 -9.70 -8.59
N ALA A 60 19.51 -8.68 -8.62
CA ALA A 60 20.76 -8.62 -7.88
C ALA A 60 21.16 -7.16 -7.63
N ASP A 61 21.74 -6.90 -6.47
CA ASP A 61 22.36 -5.61 -6.11
C ASP A 61 21.49 -4.38 -6.42
N GLY A 62 20.21 -4.44 -6.07
CA GLY A 62 19.28 -3.33 -6.26
C GLY A 62 18.83 -3.11 -7.71
N SER A 63 19.11 -4.05 -8.60
CA SER A 63 18.75 -3.95 -10.02
C SER A 63 18.11 -5.24 -10.52
N VAL A 64 17.22 -5.11 -11.48
CA VAL A 64 16.66 -6.23 -12.23
C VAL A 64 17.25 -6.26 -13.61
N THR A 65 17.78 -7.42 -14.01
CA THR A 65 18.27 -7.70 -15.36
C THR A 65 17.26 -8.56 -16.09
N VAL A 66 16.89 -8.13 -17.29
CA VAL A 66 15.87 -8.76 -18.12
C VAL A 66 16.49 -9.23 -19.44
N GLN A 67 16.17 -10.46 -19.87
CA GLN A 67 16.40 -10.90 -21.24
C GLN A 67 15.39 -10.15 -22.14
N ALA A 68 15.88 -9.18 -22.88
CA ALA A 68 15.05 -8.22 -23.58
C ALA A 68 14.97 -8.49 -25.08
N VAL A 69 13.83 -8.22 -25.66
CA VAL A 69 13.71 -8.09 -27.11
C VAL A 69 14.20 -6.68 -27.51
N PRO A 70 15.10 -6.53 -28.49
CA PRO A 70 15.57 -5.23 -28.92
C PRO A 70 14.45 -4.26 -29.23
N PHE A 71 14.58 -3.02 -28.78
CA PHE A 71 13.64 -1.91 -28.94
C PHE A 71 12.32 -2.04 -28.18
N HIS A 72 12.17 -3.03 -27.32
CA HIS A 72 11.03 -3.09 -26.40
C HIS A 72 11.28 -2.26 -25.14
N GLU A 73 10.19 -1.84 -24.49
CA GLU A 73 10.19 -1.12 -23.23
C GLU A 73 9.80 -2.07 -22.09
N TYR A 74 10.50 -1.95 -20.97
CA TYR A 74 10.25 -2.79 -19.80
C TYR A 74 10.00 -1.94 -18.56
N THR A 75 9.16 -2.47 -17.68
CA THR A 75 8.97 -1.94 -16.33
C THR A 75 9.04 -3.06 -15.30
N VAL A 76 9.51 -2.70 -14.12
CA VAL A 76 9.53 -3.60 -12.96
C VAL A 76 8.59 -3.05 -11.90
N SER A 77 7.68 -3.87 -11.44
CA SER A 77 6.86 -3.63 -10.25
C SER A 77 7.41 -4.46 -9.11
N PHE A 78 7.87 -3.83 -8.05
CA PHE A 78 8.55 -4.47 -6.93
C PHE A 78 8.00 -4.00 -5.59
N LEU A 79 8.16 -4.82 -4.57
CA LEU A 79 7.80 -4.45 -3.20
C LEU A 79 8.91 -3.63 -2.56
N ALA A 80 8.52 -2.60 -1.83
CA ALA A 80 9.42 -1.78 -1.05
C ALA A 80 8.93 -1.61 0.38
N TYR A 81 9.87 -1.39 1.30
CA TYR A 81 9.56 -0.90 2.63
C TYR A 81 9.40 0.61 2.58
N LEU A 82 8.31 1.11 3.08
CA LEU A 82 8.19 2.51 3.40
C LEU A 82 8.75 2.75 4.80
N ILE A 83 9.76 3.58 4.89
CA ILE A 83 10.39 3.97 6.17
C ILE A 83 9.97 5.38 6.60
N TRP A 84 9.12 6.01 5.84
CA TRP A 84 8.51 7.28 6.15
C TRP A 84 7.50 7.13 7.30
N ASP A 85 7.52 8.05 8.25
CA ASP A 85 6.57 8.04 9.37
C ASP A 85 5.24 8.66 8.95
N PRO A 86 4.17 7.85 8.78
CA PRO A 86 2.88 8.35 8.31
C PRO A 86 2.08 9.09 9.38
N VAL A 87 2.47 8.98 10.64
CA VAL A 87 1.80 9.69 11.75
C VAL A 87 2.05 11.19 11.65
N HIS A 88 3.13 11.57 11.01
CA HIS A 88 3.50 12.96 10.79
C HIS A 88 3.39 13.31 9.31
N MET A 89 2.29 13.94 8.94
CA MET A 89 2.06 14.43 7.57
C MET A 89 3.19 15.34 7.06
N TYR A 90 4.01 15.87 7.98
CA TYR A 90 5.07 16.81 7.69
C TYR A 90 6.43 16.26 8.10
N ASN A 91 6.83 15.16 7.54
CA ASN A 91 8.12 14.52 7.84
C ASN A 91 9.31 15.46 7.74
N ALA A 92 9.32 16.36 6.77
CA ALA A 92 10.37 17.37 6.65
C ALA A 92 10.51 18.26 7.91
N THR A 93 9.40 18.46 8.63
CA THR A 93 9.38 19.23 9.88
C THR A 93 9.73 18.37 11.10
N THR A 94 9.33 17.11 11.10
CA THR A 94 9.37 16.25 12.29
C THR A 94 10.55 15.26 12.32
N ASN A 95 11.19 14.98 11.19
CA ASN A 95 12.29 14.03 11.10
C ASN A 95 13.47 14.32 12.02
N GLY A 96 13.71 15.60 12.33
CA GLY A 96 14.75 16.02 13.26
C GLY A 96 14.35 15.99 14.74
N TRP A 97 13.11 15.65 15.07
CA TRP A 97 12.66 15.60 16.46
C TRP A 97 13.13 14.32 17.13
N THR A 98 13.71 14.43 18.29
CA THR A 98 14.28 13.29 19.03
C THR A 98 13.54 12.98 20.33
N ASN A 99 12.52 13.77 20.67
CA ASN A 99 11.81 13.71 21.93
C ASN A 99 10.55 12.86 21.92
N PHE A 100 10.27 12.14 20.83
CA PHE A 100 9.16 11.21 20.74
C PHE A 100 9.50 10.01 19.83
N GLU A 101 8.72 8.97 19.95
CA GLU A 101 8.86 7.74 19.18
C GLU A 101 8.36 7.92 17.76
N HIS A 102 9.21 7.65 16.78
CA HIS A 102 8.81 7.57 15.38
C HIS A 102 8.13 6.23 15.09
N GLN A 103 6.96 6.28 14.51
CA GLN A 103 6.19 5.09 14.20
C GLN A 103 6.38 4.69 12.74
N ILE A 104 7.13 3.62 12.53
CA ILE A 104 7.31 3.03 11.19
C ILE A 104 6.04 2.28 10.82
N THR A 105 5.59 2.46 9.59
CA THR A 105 4.43 1.76 9.04
C THR A 105 4.61 0.25 9.03
N PHE A 106 3.62 -0.47 9.50
CA PHE A 106 3.55 -1.92 9.48
C PHE A 106 2.15 -2.39 9.07
N ASP A 107 2.05 -3.61 8.57
CA ASP A 107 0.75 -4.20 8.24
C ASP A 107 0.06 -4.68 9.52
N VAL A 108 -0.95 -3.96 9.94
CA VAL A 108 -1.75 -4.28 11.14
C VAL A 108 -2.61 -5.55 10.97
N ARG A 109 -2.71 -6.10 9.78
CA ARG A 109 -3.47 -7.32 9.51
C ARG A 109 -2.68 -8.59 9.83
N GLN A 110 -1.37 -8.51 9.95
CA GLN A 110 -0.56 -9.62 10.42
C GLN A 110 -0.87 -9.91 11.90
N PRO A 111 -0.99 -11.18 12.30
CA PRO A 111 -1.44 -11.53 13.66
C PRO A 111 -0.67 -10.86 14.78
N LYS A 112 0.65 -10.73 14.66
CA LYS A 112 1.50 -10.11 15.68
C LYS A 112 1.27 -8.61 15.81
N THR A 113 1.26 -7.90 14.70
CA THR A 113 1.05 -6.44 14.68
C THR A 113 -0.40 -6.08 14.93
N HIS A 114 -1.33 -6.91 14.50
CA HIS A 114 -2.75 -6.79 14.85
C HIS A 114 -2.95 -6.83 16.37
N LYS A 115 -2.48 -7.87 17.03
CA LYS A 115 -2.54 -8.00 18.49
C LYS A 115 -1.93 -6.76 19.18
N TYR A 116 -0.73 -6.38 18.77
CA TYR A 116 -0.06 -5.20 19.31
C TYR A 116 -0.92 -3.93 19.18
N SER A 117 -1.52 -3.71 18.00
CA SER A 117 -2.33 -2.51 17.76
C SER A 117 -3.59 -2.47 18.61
N MET A 118 -4.26 -3.61 18.77
CA MET A 118 -5.45 -3.71 19.64
C MET A 118 -5.11 -3.50 21.12
N GLU A 119 -4.02 -4.09 21.58
CA GLU A 119 -3.52 -3.88 22.95
C GLU A 119 -3.10 -2.43 23.19
N ARG A 120 -2.47 -1.80 22.21
CA ARG A 120 -2.06 -0.39 22.29
C ARG A 120 -3.27 0.56 22.38
N LEU A 121 -4.34 0.29 21.61
CA LEU A 121 -5.58 1.07 21.70
C LEU A 121 -6.20 0.97 23.10
N ARG A 122 -6.34 -0.24 23.67
CA ARG A 122 -6.86 -0.45 25.01
C ARG A 122 -6.00 0.27 26.05
N LYS A 123 -4.69 0.14 25.95
CA LYS A 123 -3.74 0.80 26.85
C LYS A 123 -3.86 2.32 26.77
N PHE A 124 -3.91 2.87 25.56
CA PHE A 124 -4.06 4.32 25.36
C PHE A 124 -5.32 4.84 26.07
N ILE A 125 -6.47 4.21 25.89
CA ILE A 125 -7.72 4.64 26.53
C ILE A 125 -7.61 4.53 28.06
N ALA A 126 -7.04 3.46 28.58
CA ALA A 126 -6.86 3.26 30.02
C ALA A 126 -5.92 4.31 30.65
N GLU A 127 -4.89 4.73 29.96
CA GLU A 127 -3.93 5.75 30.41
C GLU A 127 -4.46 7.18 30.29
N HIS A 128 -5.56 7.39 29.55
CA HIS A 128 -6.14 8.70 29.29
C HIS A 128 -7.64 8.77 29.66
N PRO A 129 -7.98 8.63 30.95
CA PRO A 129 -9.39 8.50 31.40
C PRO A 129 -10.25 9.75 31.16
N TYR A 130 -9.65 10.85 30.74
CA TYR A 130 -10.34 12.07 30.35
C TYR A 130 -10.77 12.09 28.87
N VAL A 131 -10.35 11.08 28.08
CA VAL A 131 -10.75 10.93 26.69
C VAL A 131 -12.10 10.26 26.59
N ASN A 132 -13.06 10.90 25.94
CA ASN A 132 -14.41 10.39 25.75
C ASN A 132 -14.69 9.93 24.33
N VAL A 133 -13.89 10.40 23.36
CA VAL A 133 -14.05 10.10 21.94
C VAL A 133 -12.72 9.69 21.33
N ILE A 134 -12.69 8.57 20.65
CA ILE A 134 -11.54 8.14 19.83
C ILE A 134 -11.85 8.49 18.38
N ARG A 135 -11.02 9.33 17.80
CA ARG A 135 -11.12 9.71 16.40
C ARG A 135 -10.15 8.91 15.54
N TYR A 136 -10.70 8.17 14.59
CA TYR A 136 -9.95 7.47 13.56
C TYR A 136 -9.85 8.33 12.30
N THR A 137 -8.66 8.40 11.71
CA THR A 137 -8.40 9.32 10.60
C THR A 137 -8.05 8.60 9.30
N THR A 138 -7.53 7.38 9.37
CA THR A 138 -6.95 6.71 8.20
C THR A 138 -7.22 5.22 8.21
N PHE A 139 -8.43 4.81 7.86
CA PHE A 139 -8.76 3.40 7.63
C PHE A 139 -8.79 3.03 6.15
N PHE A 140 -8.55 3.96 5.29
CA PHE A 140 -8.76 3.75 3.88
C PHE A 140 -7.47 3.45 3.13
N HIS A 141 -7.64 2.81 2.04
CA HIS A 141 -6.65 2.56 1.03
C HIS A 141 -6.46 3.83 0.19
N GLN A 142 -5.27 4.39 0.20
CA GLN A 142 -4.93 5.57 -0.57
C GLN A 142 -3.67 5.34 -1.39
N PHE A 143 -3.62 5.93 -2.56
CA PHE A 143 -2.42 5.97 -3.39
C PHE A 143 -1.76 7.33 -3.29
N THR A 144 -0.45 7.33 -3.10
CA THR A 144 0.37 8.53 -3.23
C THR A 144 1.07 8.50 -4.58
N LEU A 145 1.03 9.62 -5.26
CA LEU A 145 1.76 9.80 -6.50
C LEU A 145 3.21 10.16 -6.19
N ILE A 146 4.14 9.39 -6.76
CA ILE A 146 5.56 9.75 -6.83
C ILE A 146 5.90 10.03 -8.29
N PHE A 147 6.70 11.06 -8.52
CA PHE A 147 7.16 11.42 -9.84
C PHE A 147 8.55 10.86 -10.08
N ASP A 148 8.75 10.23 -11.22
CA ASP A 148 10.07 9.82 -11.67
C ASP A 148 10.90 11.02 -12.18
N GLU A 149 12.13 10.75 -12.59
CA GLU A 149 13.04 11.77 -13.14
C GLU A 149 12.50 12.47 -14.40
N LEU A 150 11.57 11.84 -15.11
CA LEU A 150 10.87 12.40 -16.26
C LEU A 150 9.57 13.12 -15.88
N LYS A 151 9.31 13.33 -14.60
CA LYS A 151 8.08 13.93 -14.08
C LYS A 151 6.81 13.15 -14.41
N ARG A 152 6.94 11.84 -14.65
CA ARG A 152 5.80 10.95 -14.82
C ARG A 152 5.34 10.43 -13.47
N GLU A 153 4.04 10.34 -13.30
CA GLU A 153 3.44 9.84 -12.06
C GLU A 153 3.74 8.36 -11.86
N LYS A 154 4.11 8.01 -10.65
CA LYS A 154 4.27 6.67 -10.15
C LYS A 154 3.35 6.47 -8.98
N PHE A 155 2.79 5.29 -8.85
CA PHE A 155 1.94 4.98 -7.72
C PHE A 155 2.74 4.42 -6.58
N VAL A 156 2.46 4.98 -5.40
CA VAL A 156 2.85 4.43 -4.13
C VAL A 156 1.58 4.29 -3.30
N ASP A 157 1.38 3.12 -2.74
CA ASP A 157 0.28 2.90 -1.83
C ASP A 157 0.45 3.79 -0.59
N TRP A 158 -0.49 4.68 -0.37
CA TRP A 158 -0.51 5.52 0.82
C TRP A 158 -1.08 4.72 2.00
N TYR A 159 -0.52 4.92 3.15
CA TYR A 159 -0.84 4.14 4.30
C TYR A 159 -1.93 4.71 5.16
N GLY A 160 -3.02 4.03 5.14
CA GLY A 160 -3.83 3.86 6.32
C GLY A 160 -3.39 2.63 7.11
N TYR A 161 -4.08 2.31 8.16
CA TYR A 161 -3.79 1.16 9.01
C TYR A 161 -3.90 -0.19 8.30
N SER A 162 -4.45 -0.24 7.12
CA SER A 162 -4.92 -1.44 6.47
C SER A 162 -4.50 -1.59 5.02
N ALA A 163 -3.86 -0.60 4.44
CA ALA A 163 -3.67 -0.54 2.99
C ALA A 163 -2.36 -1.17 2.49
N SER A 164 -1.55 -1.77 3.35
CA SER A 164 -0.29 -2.36 2.92
C SER A 164 -0.52 -3.60 2.04
N VAL A 165 0.37 -3.79 1.10
CA VAL A 165 0.44 -4.96 0.22
C VAL A 165 1.50 -5.95 0.71
N SER A 166 1.50 -6.26 2.00
CA SER A 166 2.44 -7.22 2.56
C SER A 166 2.21 -8.62 1.98
N PRO A 167 3.24 -9.48 1.93
CA PRO A 167 3.09 -10.87 1.49
C PRO A 167 2.01 -11.63 2.25
N TYR A 168 1.79 -11.30 3.52
CA TYR A 168 0.72 -11.90 4.32
C TYR A 168 -0.66 -11.63 3.71
N ILE A 169 -0.96 -10.37 3.42
CA ILE A 169 -2.26 -9.99 2.88
C ILE A 169 -2.44 -10.42 1.41
N LEU A 170 -1.36 -10.43 0.64
CA LEU A 170 -1.38 -10.92 -0.72
C LEU A 170 -1.66 -12.43 -0.78
N ASN A 171 -1.10 -13.21 0.16
CA ASN A 171 -1.44 -14.62 0.31
C ASN A 171 -2.92 -14.82 0.66
N GLN A 172 -3.47 -14.01 1.55
CA GLN A 172 -4.89 -14.10 1.90
C GLN A 172 -5.79 -13.77 0.70
N PHE A 173 -5.43 -12.74 -0.06
CA PHE A 173 -6.13 -12.41 -1.28
C PHE A 173 -6.13 -13.59 -2.28
N GLU A 174 -4.97 -14.18 -2.56
CA GLU A 174 -4.87 -15.34 -3.44
C GLU A 174 -5.74 -16.53 -2.98
N GLN A 175 -5.75 -16.79 -1.67
CA GLN A 175 -6.59 -17.84 -1.09
C GLN A 175 -8.09 -17.58 -1.26
N GLU A 176 -8.51 -16.32 -1.13
CA GLU A 176 -9.91 -15.94 -1.26
C GLU A 176 -10.40 -15.99 -2.71
N VAL A 177 -9.60 -15.45 -3.64
CA VAL A 177 -10.03 -15.34 -5.04
C VAL A 177 -9.71 -16.56 -5.89
N GLY A 178 -8.78 -17.40 -5.45
CA GLY A 178 -8.41 -18.65 -6.13
C GLY A 178 -7.47 -18.46 -7.32
N TYR A 179 -6.83 -17.32 -7.46
CA TYR A 179 -5.83 -17.06 -8.49
C TYR A 179 -4.65 -16.25 -7.95
N LYS A 180 -3.49 -16.35 -8.64
CA LYS A 180 -2.26 -15.68 -8.24
C LYS A 180 -2.40 -14.16 -8.39
N PHE A 181 -1.97 -13.42 -7.37
CA PHE A 181 -1.88 -11.98 -7.43
C PHE A 181 -0.77 -11.53 -8.40
N ARG A 182 -1.04 -10.44 -9.11
CA ARG A 182 -0.07 -9.75 -9.96
C ARG A 182 -0.08 -8.25 -9.65
N PRO A 183 1.09 -7.61 -9.50
CA PRO A 183 1.19 -6.16 -9.31
C PRO A 183 0.43 -5.35 -10.36
N GLU A 184 0.43 -5.81 -11.60
CA GLU A 184 -0.26 -5.15 -12.71
C GLU A 184 -1.76 -4.97 -12.45
N TYR A 185 -2.40 -5.86 -11.68
CA TYR A 185 -3.81 -5.75 -11.32
C TYR A 185 -4.15 -4.45 -10.59
N ILE A 186 -3.24 -3.93 -9.77
CA ILE A 186 -3.46 -2.72 -8.99
C ILE A 186 -2.72 -1.50 -9.55
N ILE A 187 -1.63 -1.69 -10.30
CA ILE A 187 -0.79 -0.58 -10.75
C ILE A 187 -1.36 0.06 -12.02
N ASP A 188 -1.56 -0.72 -13.09
CA ASP A 188 -2.02 -0.17 -14.36
C ASP A 188 -3.47 -0.56 -14.70
N GLN A 189 -3.88 -1.77 -14.39
CA GLN A 189 -5.25 -2.19 -14.65
C GLN A 189 -6.27 -1.64 -13.63
N GLY A 190 -5.81 -0.98 -12.58
CA GLY A 190 -6.58 -0.04 -11.80
C GLY A 190 -6.81 1.29 -12.52
N TYR A 191 -6.13 1.52 -13.61
CA TYR A 191 -6.18 2.69 -14.50
C TYR A 191 -6.16 4.04 -13.78
N TYR A 192 -5.37 4.14 -12.80
CA TYR A 192 -5.26 5.34 -11.99
C TYR A 192 -4.94 6.61 -12.81
N ASN A 193 -4.24 6.43 -13.93
CA ASN A 193 -3.89 7.52 -14.83
C ASN A 193 -4.87 7.71 -15.99
N ASN A 194 -5.97 6.93 -16.05
CA ASN A 194 -6.90 7.01 -17.16
C ASN A 194 -8.34 6.78 -16.72
N GLN A 195 -9.05 7.87 -16.48
CA GLN A 195 -10.44 7.89 -16.04
C GLN A 195 -11.42 7.25 -17.04
N TYR A 196 -11.01 7.02 -18.27
CA TYR A 196 -11.85 6.47 -19.33
C TYR A 196 -11.73 4.96 -19.50
N ARG A 197 -10.82 4.32 -18.77
CA ARG A 197 -10.61 2.87 -18.82
C ARG A 197 -11.43 2.17 -17.72
N VAL A 198 -12.15 1.13 -18.10
CA VAL A 198 -12.88 0.32 -17.11
C VAL A 198 -11.88 -0.55 -16.33
N PRO A 199 -11.90 -0.52 -15.00
CA PRO A 199 -11.01 -1.36 -14.19
C PRO A 199 -11.19 -2.84 -14.51
N SER A 200 -10.09 -3.58 -14.44
CA SER A 200 -10.14 -5.03 -14.61
C SER A 200 -10.99 -5.71 -13.52
N LYS A 201 -11.39 -6.97 -13.77
CA LYS A 201 -12.06 -7.78 -12.77
C LYS A 201 -11.16 -7.97 -11.54
N GLU A 202 -9.88 -8.26 -11.77
CA GLU A 202 -8.88 -8.51 -10.75
C GLU A 202 -8.66 -7.29 -9.85
N TYR A 203 -8.61 -6.10 -10.42
CA TYR A 203 -8.59 -4.85 -9.64
C TYR A 203 -9.83 -4.70 -8.77
N ARG A 204 -11.02 -4.95 -9.32
CA ARG A 204 -12.27 -4.87 -8.54
C ARG A 204 -12.33 -5.92 -7.43
N ASP A 205 -11.84 -7.13 -7.68
CA ASP A 205 -11.74 -8.18 -6.67
C ASP A 205 -10.79 -7.76 -5.54
N PHE A 206 -9.64 -7.18 -5.90
CA PHE A 206 -8.67 -6.67 -4.92
C PHE A 206 -9.26 -5.51 -4.10
N GLN A 207 -9.92 -4.56 -4.72
CA GLN A 207 -10.60 -3.47 -4.03
C GLN A 207 -11.70 -3.98 -3.09
N ALA A 208 -12.50 -4.94 -3.53
CA ALA A 208 -13.53 -5.54 -2.69
C ALA A 208 -12.93 -6.28 -1.49
N PHE A 209 -11.84 -7.02 -1.69
CA PHE A 209 -11.08 -7.66 -0.62
C PHE A 209 -10.55 -6.62 0.38
N GLN A 210 -9.87 -5.58 -0.10
CA GLN A 210 -9.35 -4.51 0.75
C GLN A 210 -10.45 -3.85 1.59
N ARG A 211 -11.58 -3.51 0.99
CA ARG A 211 -12.71 -2.90 1.71
C ARG A 211 -13.20 -3.78 2.86
N ARG A 212 -13.34 -5.08 2.64
CA ARG A 212 -13.76 -6.03 3.69
C ARG A 212 -12.75 -6.12 4.82
N GLU A 213 -11.47 -6.20 4.50
CA GLU A 213 -10.40 -6.28 5.50
C GLU A 213 -10.28 -4.98 6.30
N VAL A 214 -10.42 -3.82 5.65
CA VAL A 214 -10.46 -2.53 6.33
C VAL A 214 -11.67 -2.43 7.27
N ALA A 215 -12.87 -2.81 6.79
CA ALA A 215 -14.08 -2.74 7.60
C ALA A 215 -14.03 -3.69 8.80
N LYS A 216 -13.45 -4.88 8.62
CA LYS A 216 -13.23 -5.84 9.71
C LYS A 216 -12.33 -5.28 10.80
N LEU A 217 -11.19 -4.70 10.41
CA LEU A 217 -10.28 -4.03 11.33
C LEU A 217 -10.95 -2.85 12.04
N ALA A 218 -11.61 -1.99 11.27
CA ALA A 218 -12.31 -0.82 11.80
C ALA A 218 -13.39 -1.21 12.81
N LYS A 219 -14.18 -2.25 12.50
CA LYS A 219 -15.18 -2.76 13.43
C LYS A 219 -14.58 -3.21 14.76
N GLU A 220 -13.51 -3.98 14.72
CA GLU A 220 -12.84 -4.45 15.95
C GLU A 220 -12.31 -3.28 16.78
N MET A 221 -11.73 -2.26 16.15
CA MET A 221 -11.25 -1.07 16.86
C MET A 221 -12.40 -0.26 17.46
N VAL A 222 -13.52 -0.14 16.75
CA VAL A 222 -14.75 0.50 17.27
C VAL A 222 -15.30 -0.28 18.46
N ASP A 223 -15.41 -1.59 18.34
CA ASP A 223 -15.89 -2.46 19.44
C ASP A 223 -15.01 -2.29 20.69
N ILE A 224 -13.69 -2.29 20.54
CA ILE A 224 -12.75 -2.03 21.65
C ILE A 224 -12.98 -0.64 22.27
N THR A 225 -13.20 0.37 21.44
CA THR A 225 -13.46 1.73 21.90
C THR A 225 -14.71 1.78 22.78
N HIS A 226 -15.79 1.15 22.35
CA HIS A 226 -17.04 1.05 23.10
C HIS A 226 -16.89 0.22 24.39
N GLU A 227 -16.18 -0.92 24.34
CA GLU A 227 -15.86 -1.72 25.52
C GLU A 227 -15.10 -0.92 26.58
N CYS A 228 -14.28 0.03 26.18
CA CYS A 228 -13.55 0.94 27.06
C CYS A 228 -14.37 2.18 27.48
N GLY A 229 -15.63 2.30 27.08
CA GLY A 229 -16.53 3.39 27.45
C GLY A 229 -16.36 4.69 26.68
N CYS A 230 -15.70 4.66 25.53
CA CYS A 230 -15.53 5.82 24.66
C CYS A 230 -16.43 5.73 23.43
N GLU A 231 -16.75 6.87 22.85
CA GLU A 231 -17.37 6.97 21.52
C GLU A 231 -16.33 6.83 20.41
N ALA A 232 -16.73 6.24 19.29
CA ALA A 232 -15.90 6.06 18.12
C ALA A 232 -16.32 7.03 16.99
N MET A 233 -15.41 7.88 16.58
CA MET A 233 -15.63 8.82 15.49
C MET A 233 -14.65 8.56 14.34
N MET A 234 -15.12 8.68 13.11
CA MET A 234 -14.28 8.57 11.93
C MET A 234 -14.30 9.84 11.10
N PHE A 235 -13.13 10.22 10.63
CA PHE A 235 -12.99 11.26 9.64
C PHE A 235 -12.88 10.63 8.25
N LEU A 236 -13.88 10.87 7.40
CA LEU A 236 -13.89 10.43 6.01
C LEU A 236 -13.66 11.66 5.14
N GLY A 237 -12.46 11.82 4.64
CA GLY A 237 -12.32 12.97 3.83
C GLY A 237 -10.99 13.26 3.27
N ASP A 238 -10.51 12.68 2.27
CA ASP A 238 -9.55 13.26 1.35
C ASP A 238 -9.84 12.73 -0.05
N HIS A 239 -10.98 13.14 -0.58
CA HIS A 239 -11.43 12.73 -1.90
C HIS A 239 -10.52 13.19 -3.04
N TRP A 240 -9.64 14.15 -2.79
CA TRP A 240 -8.66 14.61 -3.77
C TRP A 240 -7.49 13.64 -4.00
N ILE A 241 -7.33 12.63 -3.12
CA ILE A 241 -6.31 11.58 -3.27
C ILE A 241 -6.91 10.27 -3.83
N GLY A 242 -8.14 10.28 -4.32
CA GLY A 242 -8.78 9.08 -4.86
C GLY A 242 -9.20 8.08 -3.80
N THR A 243 -9.75 8.56 -2.71
CA THR A 243 -10.27 7.72 -1.63
C THR A 243 -11.40 6.83 -2.14
N GLU A 244 -11.23 5.53 -2.04
CA GLU A 244 -12.30 4.60 -2.31
C GLU A 244 -13.40 4.73 -1.25
N PRO A 245 -14.68 4.78 -1.65
CA PRO A 245 -15.78 4.89 -0.72
C PRO A 245 -16.00 3.55 0.01
N PHE A 246 -15.55 3.44 1.24
CA PHE A 246 -15.80 2.27 2.10
C PHE A 246 -17.23 2.26 2.68
N MET A 247 -18.08 3.17 2.27
CA MET A 247 -19.38 3.41 2.88
C MET A 247 -20.29 2.19 2.99
N PRO A 248 -20.40 1.30 1.99
CA PRO A 248 -21.24 0.12 2.14
C PRO A 248 -20.83 -0.76 3.33
N GLU A 249 -19.55 -0.97 3.49
CA GLU A 249 -18.96 -1.83 4.53
C GLU A 249 -19.00 -1.13 5.89
N PHE A 250 -18.80 0.19 5.93
CA PHE A 250 -18.75 0.96 7.17
C PHE A 250 -20.10 1.22 7.84
N LYS A 251 -21.21 1.02 7.14
CA LYS A 251 -22.55 1.16 7.73
C LYS A 251 -22.79 0.30 8.96
N THR A 252 -22.05 -0.79 9.10
CA THR A 252 -22.27 -1.80 10.13
C THR A 252 -21.18 -1.86 11.19
N ILE A 253 -20.19 -0.98 11.14
CA ILE A 253 -19.08 -1.03 12.10
C ILE A 253 -19.41 -0.35 13.45
N GLY A 254 -20.51 0.39 13.54
CA GLY A 254 -20.99 0.94 14.81
C GLY A 254 -20.40 2.30 15.20
N LEU A 255 -19.97 3.11 14.23
CA LEU A 255 -19.49 4.48 14.49
C LEU A 255 -20.59 5.34 15.11
N ASP A 256 -20.24 6.14 16.12
CA ASP A 256 -21.14 7.12 16.76
C ASP A 256 -21.19 8.43 15.97
N ALA A 257 -20.08 8.80 15.33
CA ALA A 257 -20.00 9.98 14.51
C ALA A 257 -19.11 9.78 13.27
N VAL A 258 -19.52 10.42 12.18
CA VAL A 258 -18.74 10.50 10.94
C VAL A 258 -18.56 11.96 10.57
N VAL A 259 -17.35 12.37 10.32
CA VAL A 259 -16.99 13.70 9.84
C VAL A 259 -16.56 13.58 8.38
N GLY A 260 -17.23 14.30 7.49
CA GLY A 260 -16.85 14.46 6.10
C GLY A 260 -16.26 15.84 5.85
N SER A 261 -15.33 15.93 4.91
CA SER A 261 -14.77 17.19 4.42
C SER A 261 -15.28 17.53 3.04
#